data_6d309cbb4f18e2cade4f0088379d89bf
#
_entry.id   6d309cbb4f18e2cade4f0088379d89bf
#
_cell.length_a   1.000
_cell.length_b   1.000
_cell.length_c   1.000
_cell.angle_alpha   90.00
_cell.angle_beta   90.00
_cell.angle_gamma   90.00
#
_symmetry.space_group_name_H-M   'P 1'
#
loop_
_entity.id
_entity.type
_entity.pdbx_description
1 polymer ?
#
loop_
_entity_poly.entity_id
_entity_poly.type
_entity_poly.pdbx_seq_one_letter_code
_entity_poly.pdbx_strand_id
1 'polypeptide(L)'
;QHHLQGVATDRQSIFWSFTTTLVKTDQKGKLIKKKSVANHHGDLCFQNGKIYVAVNLGKFNDPKGNADSWVYVYHAETLQLLARHAVPEAFHGAGGIGYRDQMFFVVGGLPDDVQENFIYQYDSKFKFQKKHVIRSGHTHLGIQTATFAHNRWWFGCYGTPKILITTDAEFRVQGKHEIDCSLGVEGLSNGRLLIASGR
;
A
#
# COMPACT_ATOMS: atom_id res chain seq x y z
N GLN A 1 -4.09 -17.19 8.56
CA GLN A 1 -4.62 -16.09 9.38
C GLN A 1 -4.96 -14.95 8.44
N HIS A 2 -6.24 -14.55 8.41
CA HIS A 2 -6.72 -13.52 7.50
C HIS A 2 -6.78 -12.20 8.27
N HIS A 3 -5.78 -11.33 8.13
CA HIS A 3 -5.90 -9.98 8.64
C HIS A 3 -5.93 -8.96 7.49
N LEU A 4 -6.52 -7.81 7.75
CA LEU A 4 -6.62 -6.71 6.81
C LEU A 4 -5.23 -6.14 6.52
N GLN A 5 -5.00 -5.76 5.26
CA GLN A 5 -3.71 -5.26 4.77
C GLN A 5 -3.84 -3.95 4.00
N GLY A 6 -5.05 -3.61 3.54
CA GLY A 6 -5.23 -2.40 2.74
C GLY A 6 -6.68 -2.10 2.42
N VAL A 7 -6.94 -0.84 2.05
CA VAL A 7 -8.24 -0.34 1.62
C VAL A 7 -8.08 0.66 0.49
N ALA A 8 -8.96 0.56 -0.52
CA ALA A 8 -9.09 1.56 -1.58
C ALA A 8 -10.57 1.75 -1.95
N THR A 9 -10.90 2.80 -2.68
CA THR A 9 -12.28 3.04 -3.14
C THR A 9 -12.33 3.62 -4.55
N ASP A 10 -13.37 3.21 -5.31
CA ASP A 10 -13.78 3.86 -6.55
C ASP A 10 -14.89 4.91 -6.30
N ARG A 11 -15.17 5.24 -5.03
CA ARG A 11 -16.22 6.12 -4.52
C ARG A 11 -17.65 5.54 -4.61
N GLN A 12 -17.82 4.38 -5.19
CA GLN A 12 -19.09 3.61 -5.21
C GLN A 12 -18.96 2.36 -4.36
N SER A 13 -17.79 1.75 -4.39
CA SER A 13 -17.44 0.53 -3.67
C SER A 13 -16.19 0.72 -2.83
N ILE A 14 -15.99 -0.14 -1.84
CA ILE A 14 -14.76 -0.24 -1.08
C ILE A 14 -14.10 -1.58 -1.42
N PHE A 15 -12.81 -1.54 -1.69
CA PHE A 15 -11.96 -2.71 -1.93
C PHE A 15 -11.08 -2.94 -0.72
N TRP A 16 -11.08 -4.16 -0.23
CA TRP A 16 -10.33 -4.59 0.94
C TRP A 16 -9.32 -5.67 0.53
N SER A 17 -8.08 -5.49 0.90
CA SER A 17 -7.06 -6.52 0.78
C SER A 17 -6.84 -7.19 2.13
N PHE A 18 -7.01 -8.49 2.16
CA PHE A 18 -6.58 -9.35 3.27
C PHE A 18 -5.43 -10.23 2.78
N THR A 19 -4.63 -10.74 3.68
CA THR A 19 -3.45 -11.56 3.38
C THR A 19 -3.65 -12.56 2.22
N THR A 20 -4.82 -13.19 2.13
CA THR A 20 -5.14 -14.22 1.12
C THR A 20 -6.51 -14.04 0.46
N THR A 21 -7.09 -12.85 0.57
CA THR A 21 -8.44 -12.60 0.03
C THR A 21 -8.61 -11.14 -0.38
N LEU A 22 -9.15 -10.90 -1.57
CA LEU A 22 -9.68 -9.60 -1.96
C LEU A 22 -11.20 -9.59 -1.76
N VAL A 23 -11.72 -8.47 -1.27
CA VAL A 23 -13.15 -8.27 -1.04
C VAL A 23 -13.58 -6.94 -1.64
N LYS A 24 -14.75 -6.93 -2.30
CA LYS A 24 -15.45 -5.72 -2.74
C LYS A 24 -16.74 -5.61 -1.95
N THR A 25 -17.00 -4.45 -1.35
CA THR A 25 -18.25 -4.13 -0.66
C THR A 25 -18.86 -2.86 -1.23
N ASP A 26 -20.13 -2.62 -0.96
CA ASP A 26 -20.69 -1.28 -1.09
C ASP A 26 -20.17 -0.36 0.03
N GLN A 27 -20.56 0.91 -0.01
CA GLN A 27 -20.16 1.92 1.00
C GLN A 27 -20.72 1.64 2.40
N LYS A 28 -21.72 0.76 2.52
CA LYS A 28 -22.32 0.32 3.80
C LYS A 28 -21.69 -0.96 4.34
N GLY A 29 -20.67 -1.50 3.64
CA GLY A 29 -19.98 -2.74 4.04
C GLY A 29 -20.68 -4.02 3.58
N LYS A 30 -21.77 -3.95 2.80
CA LYS A 30 -22.43 -5.15 2.25
C LYS A 30 -21.54 -5.79 1.20
N LEU A 31 -21.29 -7.09 1.36
CA LEU A 31 -20.46 -7.87 0.42
C LEU A 31 -21.06 -7.86 -0.99
N ILE A 32 -20.25 -7.44 -1.97
CA ILE A 32 -20.55 -7.53 -3.40
C ILE A 32 -19.80 -8.70 -4.01
N LYS A 33 -18.50 -8.81 -3.74
CA LYS A 33 -17.64 -9.85 -4.29
C LYS A 33 -16.48 -10.20 -3.38
N LYS A 34 -16.03 -11.45 -3.48
CA LYS A 34 -14.88 -11.96 -2.75
C LYS A 34 -14.07 -12.89 -3.65
N LYS A 35 -12.74 -12.84 -3.53
CA LYS A 35 -11.82 -13.69 -4.30
C LYS A 35 -10.66 -14.14 -3.41
N SER A 36 -10.39 -15.45 -3.38
CA SER A 36 -9.15 -15.98 -2.80
C SER A 36 -7.97 -15.65 -3.69
N VAL A 37 -6.85 -15.26 -3.08
CA VAL A 37 -5.60 -14.87 -3.75
C VAL A 37 -4.40 -15.51 -3.09
N ALA A 38 -3.23 -15.44 -3.74
CA ALA A 38 -1.99 -15.96 -3.18
C ALA A 38 -1.56 -15.18 -1.92
N ASN A 39 -0.89 -15.81 -1.02
CA ASN A 39 -0.22 -15.19 0.12
C ASN A 39 1.09 -14.56 -0.40
N HIS A 40 1.44 -13.34 -0.08
CA HIS A 40 0.89 -12.39 0.84
C HIS A 40 0.48 -11.11 0.10
N HIS A 41 -0.82 -10.80 0.03
CA HIS A 41 -1.31 -9.51 -0.50
C HIS A 41 -1.22 -8.44 0.58
N GLY A 42 -0.66 -7.29 0.22
CA GLY A 42 -0.52 -6.10 1.05
C GLY A 42 -1.57 -5.03 0.72
N ASP A 43 -1.20 -3.76 0.86
CA ASP A 43 -2.09 -2.64 0.55
C ASP A 43 -2.30 -2.46 -0.96
N LEU A 44 -3.34 -1.69 -1.30
CA LEU A 44 -3.83 -1.56 -2.68
C LEU A 44 -4.24 -0.12 -3.00
N CYS A 45 -4.23 0.22 -4.28
CA CYS A 45 -4.85 1.44 -4.79
C CYS A 45 -5.79 1.14 -5.96
N PHE A 46 -6.77 2.03 -6.17
CA PHE A 46 -7.69 1.97 -7.31
C PHE A 46 -7.30 3.01 -8.37
N GLN A 47 -7.25 2.58 -9.65
CA GLN A 47 -7.04 3.48 -10.77
C GLN A 47 -7.68 2.93 -12.06
N ASN A 48 -8.52 3.75 -12.71
CA ASN A 48 -9.10 3.46 -14.03
C ASN A 48 -9.73 2.05 -14.14
N GLY A 49 -10.64 1.71 -13.21
CA GLY A 49 -11.36 0.43 -13.22
C GLY A 49 -10.51 -0.79 -12.83
N LYS A 50 -9.32 -0.57 -12.30
CA LYS A 50 -8.39 -1.61 -11.85
C LYS A 50 -7.97 -1.39 -10.40
N ILE A 51 -7.66 -2.48 -9.72
CA ILE A 51 -7.04 -2.50 -8.40
C ILE A 51 -5.61 -2.99 -8.58
N TYR A 52 -4.67 -2.23 -8.04
CA TYR A 52 -3.25 -2.55 -8.00
C TYR A 52 -2.90 -2.91 -6.57
N VAL A 53 -2.33 -4.08 -6.35
CA VAL A 53 -2.04 -4.62 -5.01
C VAL A 53 -0.56 -4.90 -4.89
N ALA A 54 0.09 -4.39 -3.85
CA ALA A 54 1.45 -4.79 -3.49
C ALA A 54 1.42 -6.22 -2.95
N VAL A 55 2.35 -7.06 -3.44
CA VAL A 55 2.42 -8.49 -3.09
C VAL A 55 3.86 -8.88 -2.81
N ASN A 56 4.09 -9.60 -1.73
CA ASN A 56 5.39 -10.20 -1.46
C ASN A 56 5.26 -11.72 -1.27
N LEU A 57 5.92 -12.49 -2.12
CA LEU A 57 5.88 -13.95 -2.08
C LEU A 57 7.13 -14.55 -1.39
N GLY A 58 8.14 -13.71 -1.13
CA GLY A 58 9.38 -14.09 -0.46
C GLY A 58 9.40 -13.73 1.04
N LYS A 59 10.61 -13.57 1.58
CA LYS A 59 10.80 -13.17 2.99
C LYS A 59 10.69 -11.67 3.12
N PHE A 60 9.55 -11.21 3.65
CA PHE A 60 9.36 -9.80 3.94
C PHE A 60 10.31 -9.32 5.04
N ASN A 61 10.87 -8.12 4.86
CA ASN A 61 11.75 -7.47 5.84
C ASN A 61 13.08 -8.17 6.10
N ASP A 62 13.52 -9.07 5.21
CA ASP A 62 14.82 -9.70 5.33
C ASP A 62 15.94 -8.72 4.95
N PRO A 63 16.94 -8.46 5.83
CA PRO A 63 18.05 -7.57 5.51
C PRO A 63 18.85 -8.00 4.28
N LYS A 64 18.87 -9.30 3.95
CA LYS A 64 19.56 -9.83 2.78
C LYS A 64 18.80 -9.65 1.46
N GLY A 65 17.56 -9.10 1.51
CA GLY A 65 16.78 -8.87 0.31
C GLY A 65 16.19 -10.14 -0.32
N ASN A 66 15.78 -11.11 0.49
CA ASN A 66 15.12 -12.33 0.01
C ASN A 66 13.61 -12.15 -0.20
N ALA A 67 13.17 -10.92 -0.44
CA ALA A 67 11.80 -10.62 -0.83
C ALA A 67 11.56 -11.06 -2.28
N ASP A 68 10.31 -11.37 -2.61
CA ASP A 68 9.83 -11.60 -3.97
C ASP A 68 8.65 -10.65 -4.21
N SER A 69 9.00 -9.43 -4.65
CA SER A 69 8.11 -8.26 -4.68
C SER A 69 7.41 -8.11 -6.01
N TRP A 70 6.10 -7.95 -5.97
CA TRP A 70 5.22 -7.83 -7.13
C TRP A 70 4.16 -6.75 -6.95
N VAL A 71 3.60 -6.30 -8.07
CA VAL A 71 2.31 -5.63 -8.12
C VAL A 71 1.35 -6.48 -8.95
N TYR A 72 0.25 -6.90 -8.34
CA TYR A 72 -0.82 -7.65 -9.02
C TYR A 72 -1.94 -6.69 -9.41
N VAL A 73 -2.44 -6.83 -10.63
CA VAL A 73 -3.48 -5.98 -11.19
C VAL A 73 -4.76 -6.78 -11.35
N TYR A 74 -5.86 -6.30 -10.77
CA TYR A 74 -7.16 -6.94 -10.84
C TYR A 74 -8.19 -6.00 -11.48
N HIS A 75 -9.15 -6.56 -12.19
CA HIS A 75 -10.32 -5.84 -12.66
C HIS A 75 -11.21 -5.48 -11.47
N ALA A 76 -11.56 -4.21 -11.28
CA ALA A 76 -12.27 -3.75 -10.09
C ALA A 76 -13.69 -4.33 -9.95
N GLU A 77 -14.39 -4.62 -11.06
CA GLU A 77 -15.74 -5.19 -11.00
C GLU A 77 -15.72 -6.70 -10.74
N THR A 78 -14.83 -7.43 -11.43
CA THR A 78 -14.85 -8.89 -11.41
C THR A 78 -13.87 -9.50 -10.42
N LEU A 79 -12.90 -8.73 -9.91
CA LEU A 79 -11.72 -9.17 -9.17
C LEU A 79 -10.89 -10.23 -9.94
N GLN A 80 -11.03 -10.28 -11.28
CA GLN A 80 -10.21 -11.15 -12.11
C GLN A 80 -8.79 -10.60 -12.19
N LEU A 81 -7.78 -11.47 -12.04
CA LEU A 81 -6.38 -11.11 -12.24
C LEU A 81 -6.13 -10.79 -13.71
N LEU A 82 -5.59 -9.61 -13.98
CA LEU A 82 -5.29 -9.11 -15.31
C LEU A 82 -3.80 -9.18 -15.64
N ALA A 83 -2.94 -8.84 -14.67
CA ALA A 83 -1.50 -8.79 -14.86
C ALA A 83 -0.74 -8.96 -13.55
N ARG A 84 0.56 -9.25 -13.68
CA ARG A 84 1.54 -9.28 -12.58
C ARG A 84 2.79 -8.58 -13.07
N HIS A 85 3.32 -7.68 -12.27
CA HIS A 85 4.54 -6.96 -12.56
C HIS A 85 5.54 -7.19 -11.43
N ALA A 86 6.71 -7.73 -11.75
CA ALA A 86 7.79 -7.82 -10.79
C ALA A 86 8.32 -6.42 -10.47
N VAL A 87 8.56 -6.17 -9.18
CA VAL A 87 9.12 -4.90 -8.66
C VAL A 87 10.30 -5.20 -7.72
N PRO A 88 11.37 -5.81 -8.26
CA PRO A 88 12.49 -6.31 -7.44
C PRO A 88 13.26 -5.20 -6.74
N GLU A 89 13.10 -3.94 -7.18
CA GLU A 89 13.69 -2.79 -6.51
C GLU A 89 13.12 -2.57 -5.11
N ALA A 90 11.87 -3.05 -4.83
CA ALA A 90 11.33 -3.13 -3.48
C ALA A 90 12.02 -4.26 -2.69
N PHE A 91 13.31 -4.06 -2.43
CA PHE A 91 14.30 -5.05 -2.00
C PHE A 91 13.95 -5.77 -0.70
N HIS A 92 13.28 -5.09 0.23
CA HIS A 92 12.86 -5.66 1.51
C HIS A 92 11.39 -6.12 1.53
N GLY A 93 10.71 -6.09 0.40
CA GLY A 93 9.33 -6.54 0.23
C GLY A 93 8.33 -5.43 -0.06
N ALA A 94 7.48 -5.65 -1.05
CA ALA A 94 6.37 -4.76 -1.37
C ALA A 94 5.25 -4.95 -0.34
N GLY A 95 4.94 -3.92 0.46
CA GLY A 95 3.90 -3.91 1.49
C GLY A 95 2.69 -3.06 1.10
N GLY A 96 2.91 -1.94 0.41
CA GLY A 96 1.86 -1.03 -0.01
C GLY A 96 2.13 -0.35 -1.35
N ILE A 97 1.09 0.29 -1.89
CA ILE A 97 1.16 0.98 -3.18
C ILE A 97 0.21 2.18 -3.21
N GLY A 98 0.73 3.32 -3.67
CA GLY A 98 -0.05 4.50 -3.98
C GLY A 98 0.08 4.91 -5.45
N TYR A 99 -0.77 5.84 -5.89
CA TYR A 99 -0.78 6.36 -7.25
C TYR A 99 -0.85 7.88 -7.28
N ARG A 100 -0.05 8.50 -8.16
CA ARG A 100 -0.07 9.94 -8.42
C ARG A 100 0.51 10.23 -9.81
N ASP A 101 -0.11 11.16 -10.54
CA ASP A 101 0.42 11.71 -11.80
C ASP A 101 0.90 10.63 -12.79
N GLN A 102 0.08 9.62 -13.03
CA GLN A 102 0.35 8.47 -13.91
C GLN A 102 1.53 7.58 -13.47
N MET A 103 1.97 7.72 -12.23
CA MET A 103 3.04 6.91 -11.63
C MET A 103 2.52 6.10 -10.44
N PHE A 104 3.07 4.92 -10.27
CA PHE A 104 2.87 4.07 -9.09
C PHE A 104 4.04 4.21 -8.13
N PHE A 105 3.74 4.16 -6.85
CA PHE A 105 4.71 4.32 -5.76
C PHE A 105 4.57 3.14 -4.80
N VAL A 106 5.52 2.21 -4.88
CA VAL A 106 5.55 1.02 -4.01
C VAL A 106 6.33 1.34 -2.76
N VAL A 107 5.79 0.96 -1.62
CA VAL A 107 6.40 1.07 -0.29
C VAL A 107 6.44 -0.30 0.37
N GLY A 108 7.20 -0.46 1.46
CA GLY A 108 7.20 -1.76 2.14
C GLY A 108 8.32 -1.91 3.16
N GLY A 109 8.87 -3.09 3.23
CA GLY A 109 9.76 -3.55 4.27
C GLY A 109 10.91 -2.63 4.64
N LEU A 110 11.21 -2.57 5.94
CA LEU A 110 12.34 -1.84 6.52
C LEU A 110 12.94 -2.68 7.63
N PRO A 111 14.07 -3.39 7.41
CA PRO A 111 14.77 -4.13 8.45
C PRO A 111 15.21 -3.22 9.61
N ASP A 112 15.42 -3.81 10.79
CA ASP A 112 15.69 -3.05 12.03
C ASP A 112 16.98 -2.21 11.99
N ASP A 113 17.94 -2.60 11.16
CA ASP A 113 19.21 -1.88 10.96
C ASP A 113 19.12 -0.72 9.96
N VAL A 114 17.97 -0.56 9.28
CA VAL A 114 17.74 0.51 8.30
C VAL A 114 16.97 1.66 8.93
N GLN A 115 17.50 2.88 8.81
CA GLN A 115 16.96 4.06 9.51
C GLN A 115 16.00 4.90 8.69
N GLU A 116 15.88 4.68 7.36
CA GLU A 116 15.07 5.52 6.50
C GLU A 116 14.13 4.68 5.64
N ASN A 117 12.90 5.14 5.47
CA ASN A 117 11.94 4.49 4.60
C ASN A 117 12.20 4.79 3.12
N PHE A 118 11.82 3.86 2.26
CA PHE A 118 12.02 3.95 0.81
C PHE A 118 10.69 3.93 0.07
N ILE A 119 10.65 4.65 -1.06
CA ILE A 119 9.57 4.59 -2.02
C ILE A 119 10.17 4.29 -3.39
N TYR A 120 9.57 3.35 -4.09
CA TYR A 120 9.99 2.92 -5.41
C TYR A 120 8.97 3.39 -6.44
N GLN A 121 9.38 4.30 -7.31
CA GLN A 121 8.52 4.90 -8.34
C GLN A 121 8.60 4.11 -9.63
N TYR A 122 7.43 3.81 -10.20
CA TYR A 122 7.27 3.12 -11.47
C TYR A 122 6.34 3.90 -12.40
N ASP A 123 6.54 3.79 -13.71
CA ASP A 123 5.60 4.31 -14.69
C ASP A 123 4.35 3.41 -14.82
N SER A 124 3.43 3.79 -15.70
CA SER A 124 2.18 3.05 -15.94
C SER A 124 2.38 1.63 -16.50
N LYS A 125 3.58 1.29 -16.97
CA LYS A 125 3.99 -0.04 -17.45
C LYS A 125 4.82 -0.81 -16.42
N PHE A 126 4.96 -0.27 -15.21
CA PHE A 126 5.80 -0.79 -14.13
C PHE A 126 7.30 -0.85 -14.48
N LYS A 127 7.76 0.04 -15.35
CA LYS A 127 9.20 0.26 -15.52
C LYS A 127 9.69 1.16 -14.38
N PHE A 128 10.71 0.68 -13.66
CA PHE A 128 11.33 1.43 -12.55
C PHE A 128 11.88 2.77 -13.03
N GLN A 129 11.61 3.82 -12.28
CA GLN A 129 12.01 5.18 -12.54
C GLN A 129 13.04 5.68 -11.52
N LYS A 130 12.70 5.55 -10.23
CA LYS A 130 13.50 6.12 -9.16
C LYS A 130 13.19 5.50 -7.80
N LYS A 131 14.21 5.44 -6.94
CA LYS A 131 14.08 5.21 -5.51
C LYS A 131 14.13 6.55 -4.79
N HIS A 132 13.14 6.83 -3.95
CA HIS A 132 13.09 7.99 -3.06
C HIS A 132 13.36 7.55 -1.62
N VAL A 133 13.90 8.46 -0.82
CA VAL A 133 14.15 8.27 0.61
C VAL A 133 13.24 9.20 1.39
N ILE A 134 12.46 8.65 2.31
CA ILE A 134 11.71 9.43 3.31
C ILE A 134 12.55 9.48 4.57
N ARG A 135 13.03 10.65 4.93
CA ARG A 135 13.80 10.88 6.16
C ARG A 135 12.88 10.89 7.38
N SER A 136 12.25 9.77 7.60
CA SER A 136 11.31 9.56 8.71
C SER A 136 11.95 8.98 9.95
N GLY A 137 13.19 8.52 9.86
CA GLY A 137 13.76 7.59 10.83
C GLY A 137 13.16 6.19 10.65
N HIS A 138 13.60 5.25 11.46
CA HIS A 138 13.13 3.86 11.45
C HIS A 138 11.62 3.78 11.73
N THR A 139 10.95 2.85 11.04
CA THR A 139 9.57 2.43 11.32
C THR A 139 9.51 0.91 11.37
N HIS A 140 8.79 0.36 12.33
CA HIS A 140 8.68 -1.10 12.47
C HIS A 140 8.08 -1.74 11.21
N LEU A 141 8.81 -2.64 10.58
CA LEU A 141 8.48 -3.31 9.31
C LEU A 141 8.27 -2.37 8.10
N GLY A 142 8.66 -1.09 8.23
CA GLY A 142 8.53 -0.10 7.16
C GLY A 142 7.11 0.47 6.98
N ILE A 143 6.89 1.11 5.84
CA ILE A 143 5.59 1.68 5.49
C ILE A 143 4.70 0.56 4.93
N GLN A 144 3.49 0.41 5.47
CA GLN A 144 2.56 -0.66 5.11
C GLN A 144 1.46 -0.20 4.15
N THR A 145 1.03 1.07 4.25
CA THR A 145 -0.05 1.63 3.43
C THR A 145 0.32 3.00 2.88
N ALA A 146 -0.18 3.35 1.70
CA ALA A 146 0.18 4.60 1.05
C ALA A 146 -0.95 5.16 0.19
N THR A 147 -1.32 6.43 0.38
CA THR A 147 -2.21 7.15 -0.54
C THR A 147 -1.73 8.58 -0.76
N PHE A 148 -1.97 9.13 -1.96
CA PHE A 148 -1.77 10.55 -2.25
C PHE A 148 -3.12 11.25 -2.31
N ALA A 149 -3.37 12.14 -1.37
CA ALA A 149 -4.61 12.89 -1.29
C ALA A 149 -4.38 14.26 -0.66
N HIS A 150 -5.19 15.25 -1.04
CA HIS A 150 -5.13 16.61 -0.49
C HIS A 150 -3.74 17.22 -0.60
N ASN A 151 -3.08 17.00 -1.76
CA ASN A 151 -1.77 17.50 -2.12
C ASN A 151 -0.62 17.03 -1.19
N ARG A 152 -0.76 15.86 -0.57
CA ARG A 152 0.26 15.23 0.27
C ARG A 152 0.15 13.70 0.26
N TRP A 153 1.22 13.05 0.66
CA TRP A 153 1.23 11.62 0.93
C TRP A 153 0.86 11.33 2.37
N TRP A 154 0.18 10.20 2.55
CA TRP A 154 -0.24 9.64 3.82
C TRP A 154 0.26 8.19 3.88
N PHE A 155 1.09 7.89 4.88
CA PHE A 155 1.75 6.61 5.02
C PHE A 155 1.45 6.00 6.38
N GLY A 156 0.88 4.79 6.40
CA GLY A 156 0.61 4.06 7.63
C GLY A 156 1.75 3.09 7.96
N CYS A 157 2.17 3.08 9.20
CA CYS A 157 3.24 2.24 9.72
C CYS A 157 2.79 1.48 10.95
N TYR A 158 3.29 0.26 11.11
CA TYR A 158 3.20 -0.50 12.35
C TYR A 158 4.10 0.12 13.42
N GLY A 159 4.02 -0.42 14.63
CA GLY A 159 4.84 -0.06 15.76
C GLY A 159 4.05 0.12 17.04
N THR A 160 4.73 0.58 18.07
CA THR A 160 4.12 0.96 19.35
C THR A 160 4.76 2.30 19.76
N PRO A 161 4.02 3.42 19.57
CA PRO A 161 2.69 3.51 18.95
C PRO A 161 2.72 3.23 17.44
N LYS A 162 1.56 2.91 16.84
CA LYS A 162 1.36 2.94 15.39
C LYS A 162 1.33 4.38 14.91
N ILE A 163 1.96 4.66 13.78
CA ILE A 163 2.11 6.03 13.30
C ILE A 163 1.61 6.22 11.87
N LEU A 164 1.08 7.41 11.64
CA LEU A 164 0.82 7.99 10.34
C LEU A 164 1.92 9.00 10.04
N ILE A 165 2.64 8.82 8.94
CA ILE A 165 3.60 9.79 8.42
C ILE A 165 2.93 10.58 7.30
N THR A 166 3.06 11.91 7.34
CA THR A 166 2.64 12.77 6.24
C THR A 166 3.85 13.43 5.58
N THR A 167 3.85 13.49 4.24
CA THR A 167 4.87 14.21 3.49
C THR A 167 4.23 15.12 2.45
N ASP A 168 5.00 16.09 1.93
CA ASP A 168 4.60 16.78 0.72
C ASP A 168 4.72 15.87 -0.54
N ALA A 169 4.47 16.43 -1.70
CA ALA A 169 4.54 15.73 -2.98
C ALA A 169 5.96 15.24 -3.32
N GLU A 170 7.00 15.86 -2.76
CA GLU A 170 8.42 15.54 -2.94
C GLU A 170 8.98 14.66 -1.81
N PHE A 171 8.11 14.07 -0.99
CA PHE A 171 8.46 13.17 0.12
C PHE A 171 9.21 13.82 1.29
N ARG A 172 9.15 15.17 1.43
CA ARG A 172 9.65 15.85 2.63
C ARG A 172 8.65 15.67 3.77
N VAL A 173 9.10 15.11 4.89
CA VAL A 173 8.25 14.82 6.05
C VAL A 173 7.65 16.12 6.59
N GLN A 174 6.33 16.11 6.76
CA GLN A 174 5.52 17.23 7.27
C GLN A 174 5.00 16.95 8.67
N GLY A 175 4.84 15.69 9.03
CA GLY A 175 4.39 15.28 10.35
C GLY A 175 4.43 13.80 10.60
N LYS A 176 4.44 13.44 11.88
CA LYS A 176 4.21 12.09 12.37
C LYS A 176 3.12 12.17 13.43
N HIS A 177 2.14 11.32 13.34
CA HIS A 177 0.96 11.34 14.18
C HIS A 177 0.70 9.93 14.74
N GLU A 178 0.33 9.83 16.01
CA GLU A 178 -0.06 8.56 16.64
C GLU A 178 -1.49 8.18 16.22
N ILE A 179 -1.62 7.80 14.96
CA ILE A 179 -2.88 7.37 14.34
C ILE A 179 -2.65 6.02 13.67
N ASP A 180 -3.45 5.02 14.03
CA ASP A 180 -3.40 3.70 13.40
C ASP A 180 -4.08 3.73 12.02
N CYS A 181 -3.29 3.71 10.98
CA CYS A 181 -3.71 3.49 9.60
C CYS A 181 -2.83 2.44 8.90
N SER A 182 -2.17 1.60 9.68
CA SER A 182 -1.27 0.56 9.19
C SER A 182 -1.96 -0.54 8.38
N LEU A 183 -3.28 -0.63 8.49
CA LEU A 183 -4.12 -1.61 7.75
C LEU A 183 -4.91 -0.99 6.60
N GLY A 184 -4.70 0.28 6.30
CA GLY A 184 -5.29 0.95 5.16
C GLY A 184 -5.48 2.44 5.38
N VAL A 185 -5.15 3.24 4.37
CA VAL A 185 -5.47 4.67 4.30
C VAL A 185 -5.80 5.05 2.86
N GLU A 186 -6.93 5.72 2.67
CA GLU A 186 -7.38 6.15 1.34
C GLU A 186 -7.98 7.55 1.39
N GLY A 187 -7.61 8.38 0.42
CA GLY A 187 -8.11 9.76 0.30
C GLY A 187 -9.52 9.84 -0.25
N LEU A 188 -10.39 10.61 0.41
CA LEU A 188 -11.73 10.91 -0.06
C LEU A 188 -11.83 12.35 -0.60
N SER A 189 -12.78 12.59 -1.53
CA SER A 189 -12.90 13.88 -2.26
C SER A 189 -13.25 15.09 -1.42
N ASN A 190 -13.66 14.91 -0.17
CA ASN A 190 -14.17 15.98 0.70
C ASN A 190 -13.19 16.38 1.81
N GLY A 191 -11.90 16.17 1.59
CA GLY A 191 -10.85 16.47 2.58
C GLY A 191 -10.71 15.41 3.69
N ARG A 192 -11.50 14.33 3.64
CA ARG A 192 -11.44 13.23 4.61
C ARG A 192 -10.56 12.08 4.14
N LEU A 193 -10.20 11.24 5.08
CA LEU A 193 -9.52 9.95 4.83
C LEU A 193 -10.44 8.80 5.28
N LEU A 194 -10.44 7.73 4.50
CA LEU A 194 -10.91 6.43 4.93
C LEU A 194 -9.74 5.72 5.58
N ILE A 195 -9.87 5.35 6.84
CA ILE A 195 -8.81 4.68 7.60
C ILE A 195 -9.31 3.30 8.02
N ALA A 196 -8.47 2.30 7.81
CA ALA A 196 -8.66 0.96 8.35
C ALA A 196 -7.64 0.72 9.47
N SER A 197 -8.14 0.37 10.65
CA SER A 197 -7.33 0.08 11.84
C SER A 197 -7.68 -1.28 12.41
N GLY A 198 -6.71 -1.95 13.07
CA GLY A 198 -6.92 -3.16 13.83
C GLY A 198 -7.22 -2.85 15.31
N ARG A 199 -8.05 -3.70 15.92
CA ARG A 199 -8.21 -3.72 17.38
C ARG A 199 -7.14 -4.60 18.01
#